data_ec6a3e28922c7ae74e3b4fb086b82781
#
_entry.id   ec6a3e28922c7ae74e3b4fb086b82781
#
_cell.length_a   1.000
_cell.length_b   1.000
_cell.length_c   1.000
_cell.angle_alpha   90.00
_cell.angle_beta   90.00
_cell.angle_gamma   90.00
#
_symmetry.space_group_name_H-M   'P 1'
#
loop_
_entity.id
_entity.type
_entity.pdbx_description
1 polymer ?
#
loop_
_entity_poly.entity_id
_entity_poly.type
_entity_poly.pdbx_seq_one_letter_code
_entity_poly.pdbx_strand_id
1 'polypeptide(L)'
;MFERSSGILFHPTSLPGKYGIGTLGKEAYAFIDFLKKSKQKLWQIFPLGPTGYGDSPYQSFSSFAGNPYLIDFDLLIEAHLLSEEDLRDIFFGDNEEYIDYGAIYNQKYPLLRKAYENFKSSDNNEMKDSLENFKRENSSWLNDYSLYISLKNHFNRLPWNEWAHDIKNRENSAMQHYKNELADDIEYHNFIQFLFFKQWNDVKRYANENGIKIIGDIPIFVAADSSDAWANPEIFLFDEERKPVKVAGVPPDYFSATGQLWGNPLYNWEKLKETNYSWWVERVRANLSTCDIIRIDHFRGFEAYWAVPYGDETAVNGQWEPGPGIDLFNAIRSQLGELPIIAEDLGLMTQGVIDLREATGFPGMKILGFAFDSGEENDYLPHTYTKNCVVYTGTHDNDTLVGWFQKAKEEDRQFARDYLNSRADDEIHWDAIRGAWSSVACMAISPVQDFLGLGSEARINTPGVASGNWQWRLKQGVLTNELAERIAKLTKIYSR
;
A
#
# COMPACT_ATOMS: atom_id res chain seq x y z
N MET A 1 18.82 14.18 -1.49
CA MET A 1 18.53 14.11 -0.04
C MET A 1 17.18 14.77 0.18
N PHE A 2 16.26 14.14 0.91
CA PHE A 2 14.94 14.69 1.18
C PHE A 2 15.00 15.92 2.10
N GLU A 3 14.05 16.84 1.91
CA GLU A 3 13.89 18.00 2.78
C GLU A 3 13.31 17.59 4.14
N ARG A 4 13.68 18.36 5.20
CA ARG A 4 13.11 18.17 6.53
C ARG A 4 11.61 18.44 6.51
N SER A 5 10.81 17.42 6.81
CA SER A 5 9.35 17.49 6.71
C SER A 5 8.66 16.53 7.66
N SER A 6 7.35 16.70 7.81
CA SER A 6 6.50 15.77 8.54
C SER A 6 5.25 15.42 7.73
N GLY A 7 4.61 14.33 8.11
CA GLY A 7 3.43 13.81 7.44
C GLY A 7 2.58 12.89 8.30
N ILE A 8 1.45 12.51 7.71
CA ILE A 8 0.49 11.60 8.32
C ILE A 8 0.38 10.34 7.47
N LEU A 9 0.46 9.18 8.12
CA LEU A 9 0.14 7.88 7.55
C LEU A 9 -1.37 7.65 7.69
N PHE A 10 -2.07 7.59 6.56
CA PHE A 10 -3.52 7.39 6.53
C PHE A 10 -3.97 6.91 5.16
N HIS A 11 -4.48 5.67 5.08
CA HIS A 11 -4.89 5.10 3.80
C HIS A 11 -6.28 5.59 3.38
N PRO A 12 -6.54 5.82 2.07
CA PRO A 12 -7.84 6.29 1.60
C PRO A 12 -9.02 5.40 2.00
N THR A 13 -8.87 4.07 2.12
CA THR A 13 -9.94 3.18 2.59
C THR A 13 -10.45 3.52 3.98
N SER A 14 -9.58 4.08 4.83
CA SER A 14 -9.90 4.48 6.20
C SER A 14 -10.53 5.87 6.32
N LEU A 15 -10.68 6.62 5.23
CA LEU A 15 -11.42 7.89 5.22
C LEU A 15 -12.87 7.66 5.66
N PRO A 16 -13.49 8.63 6.36
CA PRO A 16 -14.92 8.56 6.66
C PRO A 16 -15.75 8.63 5.38
N GLY A 17 -17.03 8.37 5.47
CA GLY A 17 -17.94 8.51 4.33
C GLY A 17 -19.09 7.51 4.34
N LYS A 18 -20.11 7.82 3.56
CA LYS A 18 -21.41 7.11 3.53
C LYS A 18 -21.38 5.79 2.76
N TYR A 19 -20.28 5.48 2.06
CA TYR A 19 -20.21 4.30 1.20
C TYR A 19 -19.54 3.08 1.85
N GLY A 20 -19.50 3.01 3.19
CA GLY A 20 -18.97 1.88 3.95
C GLY A 20 -17.46 1.71 3.90
N ILE A 21 -16.77 2.46 3.05
CA ILE A 21 -15.32 2.53 2.87
C ILE A 21 -14.96 3.96 2.44
N GLY A 22 -13.74 4.38 2.72
CA GLY A 22 -13.24 5.66 2.21
C GLY A 22 -13.14 5.66 0.67
N THR A 23 -13.39 6.81 0.07
CA THR A 23 -13.41 7.01 -1.39
C THR A 23 -12.61 8.24 -1.82
N LEU A 24 -12.35 8.36 -3.12
CA LEU A 24 -11.60 9.45 -3.74
C LEU A 24 -12.47 10.71 -3.99
N GLY A 25 -13.51 10.88 -3.17
CA GLY A 25 -14.44 11.99 -3.23
C GLY A 25 -14.14 13.06 -2.17
N LYS A 26 -15.18 13.75 -1.74
CA LYS A 26 -15.15 14.90 -0.83
C LYS A 26 -14.23 14.73 0.39
N GLU A 27 -14.23 13.53 0.99
CA GLU A 27 -13.47 13.30 2.24
C GLU A 27 -11.95 13.20 1.98
N ALA A 28 -11.54 12.77 0.78
CA ALA A 28 -10.12 12.81 0.40
C ALA A 28 -9.61 14.25 0.26
N TYR A 29 -10.42 15.13 -0.35
CA TYR A 29 -10.10 16.56 -0.44
C TYR A 29 -10.11 17.24 0.93
N ALA A 30 -11.08 16.92 1.78
CA ALA A 30 -11.15 17.44 3.16
C ALA A 30 -9.92 17.02 3.99
N PHE A 31 -9.41 15.80 3.78
CA PHE A 31 -8.18 15.35 4.43
C PHE A 31 -6.96 16.13 3.94
N ILE A 32 -6.86 16.42 2.65
CA ILE A 32 -5.79 17.28 2.10
C ILE A 32 -5.86 18.69 2.70
N ASP A 33 -7.05 19.26 2.86
CA ASP A 33 -7.24 20.55 3.53
C ASP A 33 -6.80 20.51 4.99
N PHE A 34 -7.09 19.40 5.69
CA PHE A 34 -6.60 19.18 7.06
C PHE A 34 -5.06 19.10 7.10
N LEU A 35 -4.42 18.38 6.18
CA LEU A 35 -2.96 18.31 6.05
C LEU A 35 -2.36 19.70 5.84
N LYS A 36 -2.92 20.49 4.94
CA LYS A 36 -2.50 21.87 4.68
C LYS A 36 -2.63 22.73 5.93
N LYS A 37 -3.78 22.67 6.62
CA LYS A 37 -4.04 23.44 7.84
C LYS A 37 -3.09 23.05 8.97
N SER A 38 -2.81 21.75 9.12
CA SER A 38 -1.86 21.21 10.10
C SER A 38 -0.39 21.36 9.67
N LYS A 39 -0.12 22.01 8.51
CA LYS A 39 1.21 22.24 7.94
C LYS A 39 1.98 20.97 7.62
N GLN A 40 1.30 19.86 7.36
CA GLN A 40 1.94 18.66 6.90
C GLN A 40 2.32 18.79 5.43
N LYS A 41 3.45 18.18 5.07
CA LYS A 41 3.95 18.16 3.69
C LYS A 41 3.84 16.78 3.05
N LEU A 42 3.53 15.74 3.83
CA LEU A 42 3.53 14.35 3.39
C LEU A 42 2.23 13.67 3.78
N TRP A 43 1.66 12.94 2.83
CA TRP A 43 0.57 12.00 3.03
C TRP A 43 1.06 10.61 2.63
N GLN A 44 1.24 9.70 3.59
CA GLN A 44 1.63 8.32 3.29
C GLN A 44 0.41 7.43 3.24
N ILE A 45 0.40 6.57 2.21
CA ILE A 45 -0.66 5.58 1.94
C ILE A 45 -0.05 4.19 1.77
N PHE A 46 -0.90 3.15 1.81
CA PHE A 46 -0.54 1.77 1.47
C PHE A 46 -0.68 1.56 -0.06
N PRO A 47 -0.32 0.37 -0.60
CA PRO A 47 -0.56 0.07 -2.00
C PRO A 47 -2.01 0.31 -2.41
N LEU A 48 -2.23 0.91 -3.58
CA LEU A 48 -3.55 1.27 -4.09
C LEU A 48 -4.19 0.17 -4.95
N GLY A 49 -3.59 -1.01 -5.03
CA GLY A 49 -4.05 -2.09 -5.88
C GLY A 49 -5.36 -2.75 -5.44
N PRO A 50 -6.06 -3.42 -6.35
CA PRO A 50 -7.27 -4.18 -6.03
C PRO A 50 -6.95 -5.34 -5.09
N THR A 51 -7.71 -5.48 -4.00
CA THR A 51 -7.50 -6.50 -2.98
C THR A 51 -8.28 -7.78 -3.29
N GLY A 52 -7.74 -8.90 -2.82
CA GLY A 52 -8.38 -10.21 -2.86
C GLY A 52 -8.96 -10.61 -1.52
N TYR A 53 -9.08 -11.93 -1.30
CA TYR A 53 -9.47 -12.48 -0.01
C TYR A 53 -8.46 -12.08 1.08
N GLY A 54 -8.97 -11.63 2.23
CA GLY A 54 -8.15 -11.10 3.34
C GLY A 54 -7.90 -9.59 3.27
N ASP A 55 -8.37 -8.92 2.21
CA ASP A 55 -8.45 -7.46 2.06
C ASP A 55 -7.12 -6.70 2.18
N SER A 56 -5.99 -7.43 2.22
CA SER A 56 -4.66 -6.85 2.34
C SER A 56 -4.25 -6.11 1.06
N PRO A 57 -3.88 -4.83 1.14
CA PRO A 57 -3.35 -4.09 0.00
C PRO A 57 -1.98 -4.62 -0.48
N TYR A 58 -1.28 -5.42 0.35
CA TYR A 58 -0.01 -6.06 0.01
C TYR A 58 -0.18 -7.38 -0.76
N GLN A 59 -1.43 -7.90 -0.87
CA GLN A 59 -1.79 -9.09 -1.65
C GLN A 59 -2.74 -8.70 -2.80
N SER A 60 -2.25 -7.82 -3.66
CA SER A 60 -3.05 -7.27 -4.76
C SER A 60 -3.07 -8.19 -5.99
N PHE A 61 -4.18 -8.17 -6.72
CA PHE A 61 -4.31 -8.82 -8.04
C PHE A 61 -3.46 -8.18 -9.14
N SER A 62 -2.89 -7.01 -8.90
CA SER A 62 -2.00 -6.31 -9.84
C SER A 62 -1.12 -5.30 -9.13
N SER A 63 0.14 -5.20 -9.58
CA SER A 63 1.08 -4.16 -9.15
C SER A 63 0.84 -2.81 -9.82
N PHE A 64 -0.09 -2.72 -10.77
CA PHE A 64 -0.34 -1.56 -11.61
C PHE A 64 -1.77 -1.01 -11.48
N ALA A 65 -2.75 -1.90 -11.33
CA ALA A 65 -4.16 -1.53 -11.29
C ALA A 65 -4.55 -0.83 -9.99
N GLY A 66 -5.56 0.03 -10.07
CA GLY A 66 -6.15 0.70 -8.93
C GLY A 66 -7.32 -0.08 -8.31
N ASN A 67 -7.57 0.16 -7.02
CA ASN A 67 -8.63 -0.51 -6.25
C ASN A 67 -10.01 0.10 -6.58
N PRO A 68 -10.93 -0.65 -7.21
CA PRO A 68 -12.26 -0.15 -7.53
C PRO A 68 -13.09 0.28 -6.33
N TYR A 69 -12.77 -0.22 -5.13
CA TYR A 69 -13.47 0.19 -3.90
C TYR A 69 -13.28 1.67 -3.55
N LEU A 70 -12.22 2.29 -4.03
CA LEU A 70 -11.94 3.71 -3.81
C LEU A 70 -12.73 4.65 -4.74
N ILE A 71 -13.37 4.14 -5.78
CA ILE A 71 -14.18 4.96 -6.70
C ILE A 71 -15.35 5.59 -5.93
N ASP A 72 -15.45 6.90 -6.01
CA ASP A 72 -16.51 7.68 -5.36
C ASP A 72 -17.74 7.77 -6.23
N PHE A 73 -18.91 7.49 -5.65
CA PHE A 73 -20.18 7.48 -6.39
C PHE A 73 -20.81 8.85 -6.55
N ASP A 74 -20.54 9.83 -5.67
CA ASP A 74 -21.02 11.18 -5.88
C ASP A 74 -20.43 11.76 -7.16
N LEU A 75 -19.14 11.48 -7.43
CA LEU A 75 -18.50 11.88 -8.69
C LEU A 75 -19.09 11.16 -9.92
N LEU A 76 -19.61 9.94 -9.75
CA LEU A 76 -20.32 9.24 -10.83
C LEU A 76 -21.73 9.82 -11.06
N ILE A 77 -22.38 10.31 -10.02
CA ILE A 77 -23.66 11.03 -10.13
C ILE A 77 -23.44 12.37 -10.86
N GLU A 78 -22.42 13.13 -10.46
CA GLU A 78 -22.05 14.38 -11.14
C GLU A 78 -21.73 14.18 -12.63
N ALA A 79 -21.11 13.04 -12.97
CA ALA A 79 -20.82 12.64 -14.35
C ALA A 79 -22.03 12.03 -15.09
N HIS A 80 -23.23 11.99 -14.49
CA HIS A 80 -24.45 11.37 -15.03
C HIS A 80 -24.30 9.87 -15.37
N LEU A 81 -23.39 9.17 -14.71
CA LEU A 81 -23.18 7.72 -14.83
C LEU A 81 -24.07 6.93 -13.86
N LEU A 82 -24.44 7.54 -12.75
CA LEU A 82 -25.42 7.06 -11.76
C LEU A 82 -26.39 8.18 -11.39
N SER A 83 -27.42 7.84 -10.66
CA SER A 83 -28.36 8.77 -10.02
C SER A 83 -28.44 8.52 -8.52
N GLU A 84 -28.95 9.46 -7.74
CA GLU A 84 -29.20 9.26 -6.31
C GLU A 84 -30.19 8.11 -6.04
N GLU A 85 -31.13 7.87 -6.97
CA GLU A 85 -32.07 6.76 -6.89
C GLU A 85 -31.37 5.39 -6.88
N ASP A 86 -30.26 5.27 -7.63
CA ASP A 86 -29.48 4.04 -7.73
C ASP A 86 -28.80 3.66 -6.40
N LEU A 87 -28.65 4.62 -5.50
CA LEU A 87 -27.98 4.46 -4.21
C LEU A 87 -28.93 4.44 -3.01
N ARG A 88 -30.23 4.71 -3.22
CA ARG A 88 -31.19 4.97 -2.13
C ARG A 88 -31.33 3.83 -1.13
N ASP A 89 -31.36 2.58 -1.60
CA ASP A 89 -31.61 1.41 -0.78
C ASP A 89 -30.38 0.50 -0.67
N ILE A 90 -29.19 1.04 -0.92
CA ILE A 90 -27.94 0.28 -0.88
C ILE A 90 -27.35 0.29 0.54
N PHE A 91 -27.11 -0.90 1.07
CA PHE A 91 -26.50 -1.09 2.38
C PHE A 91 -24.99 -1.37 2.24
N PHE A 92 -24.17 -0.48 2.74
CA PHE A 92 -22.69 -0.58 2.70
C PHE A 92 -22.07 -0.99 4.05
N GLY A 93 -22.85 -1.53 4.97
CA GLY A 93 -22.43 -1.83 6.35
C GLY A 93 -23.04 -0.83 7.35
N ASP A 94 -23.13 -1.22 8.61
CA ASP A 94 -23.76 -0.48 9.72
C ASP A 94 -22.77 0.17 10.68
N ASN A 95 -21.46 -0.11 10.51
CA ASN A 95 -20.41 0.41 11.38
C ASN A 95 -19.60 1.50 10.68
N GLU A 96 -19.58 2.69 11.27
CA GLU A 96 -18.81 3.81 10.73
C GLU A 96 -17.30 3.64 10.93
N GLU A 97 -16.87 2.82 11.89
CA GLU A 97 -15.45 2.64 12.26
C GLU A 97 -14.81 1.41 11.61
N TYR A 98 -15.59 0.56 10.94
CA TYR A 98 -15.09 -0.65 10.32
C TYR A 98 -15.69 -0.89 8.95
N ILE A 99 -14.85 -1.39 8.03
CA ILE A 99 -15.26 -1.76 6.67
C ILE A 99 -15.86 -3.17 6.70
N ASP A 100 -17.09 -3.31 6.21
CA ASP A 100 -17.65 -4.60 5.83
C ASP A 100 -17.29 -4.88 4.36
N TYR A 101 -16.15 -5.53 4.11
CA TYR A 101 -15.71 -5.84 2.75
C TYR A 101 -16.68 -6.74 1.98
N GLY A 102 -17.45 -7.59 2.69
CA GLY A 102 -18.49 -8.41 2.07
C GLY A 102 -19.62 -7.54 1.51
N ALA A 103 -20.11 -6.58 2.31
CA ALA A 103 -21.11 -5.62 1.86
C ALA A 103 -20.56 -4.76 0.71
N ILE A 104 -19.32 -4.25 0.85
CA ILE A 104 -18.67 -3.45 -0.20
C ILE A 104 -18.58 -4.23 -1.52
N TYR A 105 -18.09 -5.45 -1.51
CA TYR A 105 -17.99 -6.29 -2.70
C TYR A 105 -19.34 -6.49 -3.38
N ASN A 106 -20.36 -6.87 -2.60
CA ASN A 106 -21.69 -7.20 -3.12
C ASN A 106 -22.45 -5.98 -3.67
N GLN A 107 -22.13 -4.78 -3.19
CA GLN A 107 -22.86 -3.57 -3.58
C GLN A 107 -22.14 -2.71 -4.60
N LYS A 108 -20.81 -2.54 -4.48
CA LYS A 108 -20.08 -1.64 -5.38
C LYS A 108 -19.99 -2.16 -6.79
N TYR A 109 -19.70 -3.44 -7.01
CA TYR A 109 -19.55 -3.97 -8.37
C TYR A 109 -20.83 -3.89 -9.21
N PRO A 110 -22.03 -4.20 -8.71
CA PRO A 110 -23.29 -3.97 -9.45
C PRO A 110 -23.50 -2.48 -9.83
N LEU A 111 -23.19 -1.55 -8.91
CA LEU A 111 -23.29 -0.12 -9.20
C LEU A 111 -22.28 0.34 -10.28
N LEU A 112 -21.04 -0.14 -10.21
CA LEU A 112 -20.03 0.14 -11.23
C LEU A 112 -20.42 -0.47 -12.59
N ARG A 113 -21.04 -1.66 -12.61
CA ARG A 113 -21.58 -2.25 -13.84
C ARG A 113 -22.70 -1.37 -14.41
N LYS A 114 -23.62 -0.89 -13.57
CA LYS A 114 -24.67 0.05 -13.99
C LYS A 114 -24.09 1.35 -14.55
N ALA A 115 -23.08 1.92 -13.89
CA ALA A 115 -22.38 3.09 -14.41
C ALA A 115 -21.76 2.84 -15.79
N TYR A 116 -21.19 1.66 -16.01
CA TYR A 116 -20.64 1.27 -17.32
C TYR A 116 -21.74 1.15 -18.39
N GLU A 117 -22.89 0.54 -18.10
CA GLU A 117 -23.99 0.43 -19.05
C GLU A 117 -24.54 1.83 -19.42
N ASN A 118 -24.67 2.72 -18.45
CA ASN A 118 -25.04 4.11 -18.70
C ASN A 118 -24.00 4.85 -19.55
N PHE A 119 -22.70 4.62 -19.29
CA PHE A 119 -21.63 5.18 -20.11
C PHE A 119 -21.69 4.69 -21.55
N LYS A 120 -21.88 3.39 -21.80
CA LYS A 120 -22.00 2.81 -23.15
C LYS A 120 -23.11 3.47 -23.96
N SER A 121 -24.26 3.70 -23.31
CA SER A 121 -25.45 4.28 -23.94
C SER A 121 -25.40 5.80 -24.04
N SER A 122 -24.44 6.47 -23.40
CA SER A 122 -24.33 7.93 -23.40
C SER A 122 -23.76 8.47 -24.71
N ASP A 123 -24.07 9.75 -25.01
CA ASP A 123 -23.47 10.51 -26.11
C ASP A 123 -22.22 11.30 -25.66
N ASN A 124 -21.62 10.94 -24.51
CA ASN A 124 -20.44 11.63 -23.98
C ASN A 124 -19.17 11.20 -24.73
N ASN A 125 -18.96 11.76 -25.91
CA ASN A 125 -17.82 11.46 -26.75
C ASN A 125 -16.49 11.85 -26.10
N GLU A 126 -16.43 12.95 -25.33
CA GLU A 126 -15.23 13.37 -24.63
C GLU A 126 -14.73 12.32 -23.63
N MET A 127 -15.66 11.71 -22.89
CA MET A 127 -15.31 10.64 -21.93
C MET A 127 -14.91 9.35 -22.66
N LYS A 128 -15.55 9.04 -23.81
CA LYS A 128 -15.17 7.90 -24.66
C LYS A 128 -13.75 8.07 -25.21
N ASP A 129 -13.42 9.24 -25.73
CA ASP A 129 -12.08 9.56 -26.23
C ASP A 129 -11.02 9.51 -25.10
N SER A 130 -11.40 9.98 -23.90
CA SER A 130 -10.54 9.91 -22.71
C SER A 130 -10.25 8.46 -22.27
N LEU A 131 -11.26 7.59 -22.32
CA LEU A 131 -11.09 6.15 -22.06
C LEU A 131 -10.14 5.51 -23.10
N GLU A 132 -10.32 5.78 -24.38
CA GLU A 132 -9.44 5.23 -25.43
C GLU A 132 -7.99 5.73 -25.29
N ASN A 133 -7.80 6.99 -24.90
CA ASN A 133 -6.47 7.52 -24.58
C ASN A 133 -5.85 6.78 -23.37
N PHE A 134 -6.61 6.61 -22.28
CA PHE A 134 -6.18 5.86 -21.09
C PHE A 134 -5.78 4.42 -21.45
N LYS A 135 -6.57 3.72 -22.24
CA LYS A 135 -6.27 2.36 -22.71
C LYS A 135 -4.95 2.30 -23.48
N ARG A 136 -4.73 3.28 -24.38
CA ARG A 136 -3.50 3.34 -25.17
C ARG A 136 -2.27 3.60 -24.30
N GLU A 137 -2.36 4.56 -23.38
CA GLU A 137 -1.26 4.95 -22.49
C GLU A 137 -0.89 3.86 -21.50
N ASN A 138 -1.84 3.04 -21.09
CA ASN A 138 -1.67 1.97 -20.10
C ASN A 138 -1.67 0.56 -20.70
N SER A 139 -1.52 0.44 -22.02
CA SER A 139 -1.62 -0.83 -22.75
C SER A 139 -0.60 -1.90 -22.31
N SER A 140 0.50 -1.51 -21.71
CA SER A 140 1.55 -2.40 -21.20
C SER A 140 1.11 -3.31 -20.05
N TRP A 141 0.10 -2.91 -19.28
CA TRP A 141 -0.42 -3.69 -18.16
C TRP A 141 -1.95 -3.88 -18.22
N LEU A 142 -2.68 -2.87 -18.69
CA LEU A 142 -4.15 -2.85 -18.63
C LEU A 142 -4.79 -3.98 -19.44
N ASN A 143 -4.25 -4.31 -20.61
CA ASN A 143 -4.77 -5.38 -21.45
C ASN A 143 -4.72 -6.74 -20.77
N ASP A 144 -3.61 -7.04 -20.09
CA ASP A 144 -3.44 -8.30 -19.35
C ASP A 144 -4.27 -8.29 -18.06
N TYR A 145 -4.30 -7.18 -17.34
CA TYR A 145 -5.11 -7.06 -16.12
C TYR A 145 -6.61 -7.23 -16.39
N SER A 146 -7.15 -6.52 -17.38
CA SER A 146 -8.58 -6.56 -17.68
C SER A 146 -9.03 -7.94 -18.19
N LEU A 147 -8.20 -8.61 -18.98
CA LEU A 147 -8.45 -9.99 -19.37
C LEU A 147 -8.33 -10.94 -18.17
N TYR A 148 -7.29 -10.81 -17.33
CA TYR A 148 -7.09 -11.62 -16.14
C TYR A 148 -8.29 -11.56 -15.17
N ILE A 149 -8.78 -10.37 -14.84
CA ILE A 149 -9.89 -10.23 -13.91
C ILE A 149 -11.22 -10.71 -14.52
N SER A 150 -11.40 -10.58 -15.82
CA SER A 150 -12.54 -11.15 -16.56
C SER A 150 -12.52 -12.68 -16.54
N LEU A 151 -11.35 -13.28 -16.79
CA LEU A 151 -11.14 -14.74 -16.68
C LEU A 151 -11.38 -15.24 -15.26
N LYS A 152 -10.88 -14.49 -14.26
CA LYS A 152 -11.06 -14.83 -12.85
C LYS A 152 -12.55 -14.90 -12.47
N ASN A 153 -13.36 -13.97 -12.97
CA ASN A 153 -14.81 -13.99 -12.77
C ASN A 153 -15.46 -15.15 -13.57
N HIS A 154 -15.03 -15.39 -14.81
CA HIS A 154 -15.51 -16.50 -15.66
C HIS A 154 -15.25 -17.87 -15.01
N PHE A 155 -14.07 -18.05 -14.41
CA PHE A 155 -13.69 -19.28 -13.69
C PHE A 155 -14.06 -19.28 -12.20
N ASN A 156 -15.13 -18.56 -11.80
CA ASN A 156 -15.64 -18.53 -10.43
C ASN A 156 -14.57 -18.19 -9.37
N ARG A 157 -13.67 -17.27 -9.70
CA ARG A 157 -12.57 -16.76 -8.86
C ARG A 157 -11.51 -17.79 -8.48
N LEU A 158 -11.42 -18.91 -9.19
CA LEU A 158 -10.31 -19.85 -9.04
C LEU A 158 -8.96 -19.14 -9.27
N PRO A 159 -7.89 -19.53 -8.56
CA PRO A 159 -6.54 -19.08 -8.86
C PRO A 159 -6.16 -19.41 -10.31
N TRP A 160 -5.39 -18.52 -10.97
CA TRP A 160 -5.07 -18.69 -12.39
C TRP A 160 -4.30 -19.96 -12.71
N ASN A 161 -3.50 -20.48 -11.79
CA ASN A 161 -2.77 -21.75 -11.96
C ASN A 161 -3.68 -22.99 -11.92
N GLU A 162 -4.95 -22.84 -11.58
CA GLU A 162 -5.99 -23.86 -11.63
C GLU A 162 -6.90 -23.74 -12.89
N TRP A 163 -6.70 -22.73 -13.73
CA TRP A 163 -7.47 -22.58 -14.97
C TRP A 163 -7.14 -23.69 -15.98
N ALA A 164 -7.95 -23.78 -17.05
CA ALA A 164 -7.68 -24.70 -18.15
C ALA A 164 -6.27 -24.49 -18.71
N HIS A 165 -5.62 -25.60 -19.09
CA HIS A 165 -4.20 -25.64 -19.45
C HIS A 165 -3.82 -24.60 -20.51
N ASP A 166 -4.64 -24.43 -21.55
CA ASP A 166 -4.41 -23.53 -22.66
C ASP A 166 -4.38 -22.06 -22.24
N ILE A 167 -5.40 -21.60 -21.49
CA ILE A 167 -5.45 -20.20 -21.03
C ILE A 167 -4.50 -19.94 -19.84
N LYS A 168 -4.26 -20.93 -18.98
CA LYS A 168 -3.23 -20.87 -17.93
C LYS A 168 -1.85 -20.58 -18.52
N ASN A 169 -1.52 -21.21 -19.66
CA ASN A 169 -0.26 -21.03 -20.38
C ASN A 169 -0.33 -19.96 -21.48
N ARG A 170 -1.42 -19.18 -21.53
CA ARG A 170 -1.60 -18.06 -22.48
C ARG A 170 -1.42 -18.48 -23.95
N GLU A 171 -1.89 -19.68 -24.32
CA GLU A 171 -1.84 -20.13 -25.71
C GLU A 171 -2.60 -19.16 -26.63
N ASN A 172 -2.05 -18.83 -27.78
CA ASN A 172 -2.60 -17.80 -28.66
C ASN A 172 -4.06 -18.05 -29.04
N SER A 173 -4.46 -19.29 -29.26
CA SER A 173 -5.85 -19.69 -29.58
C SER A 173 -6.79 -19.41 -28.41
N ALA A 174 -6.40 -19.80 -27.20
CA ALA A 174 -7.18 -19.54 -25.99
C ALA A 174 -7.26 -18.05 -25.67
N MET A 175 -6.14 -17.32 -25.78
CA MET A 175 -6.10 -15.85 -25.61
C MET A 175 -7.07 -15.16 -26.59
N GLN A 176 -7.11 -15.55 -27.86
CA GLN A 176 -8.03 -14.98 -28.84
C GLN A 176 -9.47 -15.36 -28.56
N HIS A 177 -9.72 -16.60 -28.19
CA HIS A 177 -11.05 -17.08 -27.83
C HIS A 177 -11.65 -16.27 -26.68
N TYR A 178 -10.96 -16.19 -25.53
CA TYR A 178 -11.47 -15.48 -24.36
C TYR A 178 -11.52 -13.96 -24.52
N LYS A 179 -10.61 -13.36 -25.29
CA LYS A 179 -10.72 -11.94 -25.64
C LYS A 179 -12.00 -11.63 -26.43
N ASN A 180 -12.45 -12.52 -27.27
CA ASN A 180 -13.70 -12.35 -28.01
C ASN A 180 -14.92 -12.64 -27.12
N GLU A 181 -14.88 -13.74 -26.37
CA GLU A 181 -15.99 -14.16 -25.50
C GLU A 181 -16.27 -13.16 -24.38
N LEU A 182 -15.21 -12.64 -23.75
CA LEU A 182 -15.28 -11.74 -22.60
C LEU A 182 -15.10 -10.26 -22.98
N ALA A 183 -15.30 -9.90 -24.25
CA ALA A 183 -15.00 -8.54 -24.73
C ALA A 183 -15.72 -7.43 -23.94
N ASP A 184 -16.98 -7.63 -23.56
CA ASP A 184 -17.75 -6.65 -22.75
C ASP A 184 -17.24 -6.55 -21.32
N ASP A 185 -16.83 -7.67 -20.71
CA ASP A 185 -16.26 -7.67 -19.36
C ASP A 185 -14.86 -7.04 -19.32
N ILE A 186 -14.05 -7.28 -20.34
CA ILE A 186 -12.74 -6.64 -20.50
C ILE A 186 -12.93 -5.12 -20.60
N GLU A 187 -13.87 -4.66 -21.42
CA GLU A 187 -14.14 -3.23 -21.57
C GLU A 187 -14.70 -2.60 -20.29
N TYR A 188 -15.54 -3.33 -19.55
CA TYR A 188 -16.01 -2.94 -18.23
C TYR A 188 -14.83 -2.74 -17.26
N HIS A 189 -13.86 -3.65 -17.22
CA HIS A 189 -12.70 -3.51 -16.35
C HIS A 189 -11.76 -2.39 -16.79
N ASN A 190 -11.61 -2.15 -18.10
CA ASN A 190 -10.91 -0.97 -18.63
C ASN A 190 -11.57 0.33 -18.14
N PHE A 191 -12.90 0.41 -18.22
CA PHE A 191 -13.66 1.56 -17.75
C PHE A 191 -13.54 1.79 -16.24
N ILE A 192 -13.58 0.74 -15.41
CA ILE A 192 -13.37 0.88 -13.96
C ILE A 192 -11.98 1.43 -13.67
N GLN A 193 -10.95 0.92 -14.33
CA GLN A 193 -9.60 1.42 -14.14
C GLN A 193 -9.47 2.88 -14.58
N PHE A 194 -10.07 3.25 -15.69
CA PHE A 194 -10.14 4.64 -16.13
C PHE A 194 -10.79 5.54 -15.07
N LEU A 195 -11.92 5.15 -14.48
CA LEU A 195 -12.58 5.91 -13.42
C LEU A 195 -11.69 6.08 -12.19
N PHE A 196 -11.04 4.99 -11.76
CA PHE A 196 -10.13 5.04 -10.62
C PHE A 196 -8.99 6.04 -10.86
N PHE A 197 -8.27 5.90 -11.98
CA PHE A 197 -7.12 6.76 -12.28
C PHE A 197 -7.53 8.21 -12.51
N LYS A 198 -8.71 8.46 -13.11
CA LYS A 198 -9.26 9.80 -13.24
C LYS A 198 -9.43 10.45 -11.86
N GLN A 199 -10.13 9.78 -10.94
CA GLN A 199 -10.40 10.31 -9.60
C GLN A 199 -9.10 10.42 -8.77
N TRP A 200 -8.22 9.43 -8.84
CA TRP A 200 -6.96 9.45 -8.12
C TRP A 200 -6.03 10.58 -8.58
N ASN A 201 -5.90 10.76 -9.89
CA ASN A 201 -5.08 11.83 -10.45
C ASN A 201 -5.59 13.22 -10.06
N ASP A 202 -6.90 13.40 -9.95
CA ASP A 202 -7.50 14.65 -9.46
C ASP A 202 -7.16 14.89 -7.98
N VAL A 203 -7.26 13.87 -7.13
CA VAL A 203 -6.86 13.92 -5.71
C VAL A 203 -5.36 14.22 -5.57
N LYS A 204 -4.50 13.51 -6.31
CA LYS A 204 -3.04 13.72 -6.28
C LYS A 204 -2.68 15.14 -6.73
N ARG A 205 -3.28 15.61 -7.83
CA ARG A 205 -3.07 16.98 -8.31
C ARG A 205 -3.44 17.99 -7.24
N TYR A 206 -4.60 17.83 -6.60
CA TYR A 206 -5.04 18.73 -5.52
C TYR A 206 -4.08 18.72 -4.34
N ALA A 207 -3.57 17.55 -3.93
CA ALA A 207 -2.55 17.43 -2.89
C ALA A 207 -1.28 18.21 -3.27
N ASN A 208 -0.76 18.00 -4.47
CA ASN A 208 0.46 18.66 -4.95
C ASN A 208 0.29 20.18 -5.07
N GLU A 209 -0.85 20.69 -5.57
CA GLU A 209 -1.18 22.12 -5.64
C GLU A 209 -1.23 22.76 -4.24
N ASN A 210 -1.54 21.98 -3.20
CA ASN A 210 -1.51 22.42 -1.82
C ASN A 210 -0.16 22.15 -1.09
N GLY A 211 0.87 21.78 -1.85
CA GLY A 211 2.24 21.56 -1.34
C GLY A 211 2.42 20.25 -0.56
N ILE A 212 1.52 19.29 -0.75
CA ILE A 212 1.54 17.99 -0.11
C ILE A 212 2.00 16.94 -1.11
N LYS A 213 3.03 16.17 -0.76
CA LYS A 213 3.53 15.03 -1.52
C LYS A 213 2.94 13.74 -0.98
N ILE A 214 2.57 12.84 -1.89
CA ILE A 214 2.05 11.52 -1.55
C ILE A 214 3.21 10.51 -1.52
N ILE A 215 3.31 9.76 -0.42
CA ILE A 215 4.22 8.61 -0.29
C ILE A 215 3.38 7.37 -0.54
N GLY A 216 3.64 6.69 -1.66
CA GLY A 216 3.09 5.38 -1.98
C GLY A 216 3.94 4.25 -1.41
N ASP A 217 3.47 3.01 -1.57
CA ASP A 217 4.12 1.82 -1.06
C ASP A 217 4.19 0.72 -2.12
N ILE A 218 5.32 0.07 -2.25
CA ILE A 218 5.54 -1.05 -3.17
C ILE A 218 6.01 -2.27 -2.36
N PRO A 219 5.19 -3.33 -2.23
CA PRO A 219 5.66 -4.61 -1.73
C PRO A 219 6.74 -5.17 -2.64
N ILE A 220 7.83 -5.74 -2.08
CA ILE A 220 8.85 -6.37 -2.94
C ILE A 220 8.24 -7.46 -3.81
N PHE A 221 7.46 -8.37 -3.22
CA PHE A 221 6.84 -9.48 -3.94
C PHE A 221 5.43 -9.13 -4.43
N VAL A 222 4.95 -9.91 -5.41
CA VAL A 222 3.57 -9.84 -5.91
C VAL A 222 2.77 -11.03 -5.37
N ALA A 223 1.44 -10.94 -5.37
CA ALA A 223 0.62 -12.09 -5.05
C ALA A 223 0.78 -13.21 -6.09
N ALA A 224 0.78 -14.47 -5.65
CA ALA A 224 0.83 -15.60 -6.56
C ALA A 224 -0.37 -15.61 -7.53
N ASP A 225 -1.54 -15.26 -7.00
CA ASP A 225 -2.77 -15.12 -7.78
C ASP A 225 -2.94 -13.66 -8.22
N SER A 226 -2.16 -13.25 -9.21
CA SER A 226 -2.16 -11.91 -9.77
C SER A 226 -2.00 -11.91 -11.29
N SER A 227 -2.43 -10.83 -11.93
CA SER A 227 -2.19 -10.58 -13.35
C SER A 227 -0.70 -10.51 -13.68
N ASP A 228 0.11 -10.01 -12.75
CA ASP A 228 1.57 -9.92 -12.89
C ASP A 228 2.19 -11.31 -13.06
N ALA A 229 1.82 -12.25 -12.19
CA ALA A 229 2.32 -13.61 -12.20
C ALA A 229 1.81 -14.41 -13.40
N TRP A 230 0.53 -14.22 -13.79
CA TRP A 230 -0.04 -14.87 -14.96
C TRP A 230 0.50 -14.32 -16.29
N ALA A 231 0.70 -13.00 -16.38
CA ALA A 231 1.14 -12.35 -17.61
C ALA A 231 2.64 -12.54 -17.88
N ASN A 232 3.45 -12.69 -16.84
CA ASN A 232 4.91 -12.73 -16.92
C ASN A 232 5.49 -13.93 -16.13
N PRO A 233 5.01 -15.17 -16.35
CA PRO A 233 5.41 -16.31 -15.53
C PRO A 233 6.91 -16.62 -15.57
N GLU A 234 7.61 -16.21 -16.63
CA GLU A 234 9.05 -16.43 -16.83
C GLU A 234 9.93 -15.62 -15.87
N ILE A 235 9.42 -14.52 -15.30
CA ILE A 235 10.17 -13.72 -14.32
C ILE A 235 10.01 -14.21 -12.89
N PHE A 236 9.29 -15.32 -12.67
CA PHE A 236 9.09 -15.95 -11.38
C PHE A 236 9.61 -17.40 -11.38
N LEU A 237 9.88 -17.95 -10.20
CA LEU A 237 10.31 -19.33 -10.03
C LEU A 237 9.10 -20.26 -9.94
N PHE A 238 8.52 -20.57 -11.10
CA PHE A 238 7.45 -21.54 -11.24
C PHE A 238 7.95 -22.87 -11.85
N ASP A 239 7.29 -23.97 -11.50
CA ASP A 239 7.47 -25.27 -12.16
C ASP A 239 6.69 -25.32 -13.50
N GLU A 240 6.73 -26.50 -14.16
CA GLU A 240 6.04 -26.75 -15.44
C GLU A 240 4.50 -26.66 -15.30
N GLU A 241 3.97 -26.87 -14.11
CA GLU A 241 2.53 -26.76 -13.78
C GLU A 241 2.13 -25.34 -13.35
N ARG A 242 3.05 -24.38 -13.38
CA ARG A 242 2.85 -23.00 -12.91
C ARG A 242 2.60 -22.89 -11.40
N LYS A 243 3.12 -23.80 -10.61
CA LYS A 243 3.16 -23.69 -9.16
C LYS A 243 4.49 -23.06 -8.73
N PRO A 244 4.52 -22.25 -7.66
CA PRO A 244 5.78 -21.77 -7.13
C PRO A 244 6.70 -22.93 -6.74
N VAL A 245 7.98 -22.85 -7.04
CA VAL A 245 8.98 -23.84 -6.55
C VAL A 245 9.29 -23.53 -5.07
N LYS A 246 9.43 -22.26 -4.76
CA LYS A 246 9.63 -21.70 -3.43
C LYS A 246 8.80 -20.43 -3.30
N VAL A 247 8.50 -20.05 -2.07
CA VAL A 247 7.73 -18.84 -1.74
C VAL A 247 8.49 -17.97 -0.74
N ALA A 248 8.13 -16.70 -0.71
CA ALA A 248 8.70 -15.73 0.19
C ALA A 248 8.20 -15.92 1.62
N GLY A 249 9.05 -15.58 2.58
CA GLY A 249 8.74 -15.55 3.99
C GLY A 249 9.78 -14.78 4.80
N VAL A 250 9.70 -14.92 6.11
CA VAL A 250 10.67 -14.38 7.08
C VAL A 250 11.07 -15.53 8.02
N PRO A 251 12.34 -15.68 8.38
CA PRO A 251 12.78 -16.75 9.27
C PRO A 251 12.14 -16.62 10.66
N PRO A 252 12.13 -17.71 11.44
CA PRO A 252 11.82 -17.64 12.87
C PRO A 252 12.66 -16.58 13.58
N ASP A 253 12.00 -15.80 14.42
CA ASP A 253 12.61 -14.73 15.21
C ASP A 253 12.00 -14.68 16.63
N TYR A 254 12.35 -13.63 17.36
CA TYR A 254 11.82 -13.40 18.71
C TYR A 254 10.29 -13.19 18.73
N PHE A 255 9.71 -12.64 17.67
CA PHE A 255 8.27 -12.37 17.57
C PHE A 255 7.46 -13.56 17.05
N SER A 256 8.08 -14.45 16.26
CA SER A 256 7.42 -15.62 15.68
C SER A 256 8.35 -16.84 15.67
N ALA A 257 8.05 -17.82 16.51
CA ALA A 257 8.82 -19.08 16.59
C ALA A 257 8.76 -19.91 15.29
N THR A 258 7.80 -19.68 14.41
CA THR A 258 7.63 -20.36 13.11
C THR A 258 7.99 -19.48 11.93
N GLY A 259 8.42 -18.25 12.18
CA GLY A 259 8.59 -17.24 11.15
C GLY A 259 7.27 -16.78 10.54
N GLN A 260 7.34 -16.11 9.39
CA GLN A 260 6.17 -15.69 8.63
C GLN A 260 6.22 -16.33 7.24
N LEU A 261 5.19 -17.05 6.86
CA LEU A 261 5.03 -17.62 5.53
C LEU A 261 4.11 -16.70 4.70
N TRP A 262 4.68 -15.95 3.77
CA TRP A 262 3.91 -14.98 2.97
C TRP A 262 3.26 -15.59 1.73
N GLY A 263 3.85 -16.66 1.18
CA GLY A 263 3.30 -17.39 0.04
C GLY A 263 3.47 -16.72 -1.32
N ASN A 264 4.11 -15.57 -1.40
CA ASN A 264 4.39 -14.88 -2.66
C ASN A 264 5.42 -15.66 -3.49
N PRO A 265 5.29 -15.75 -4.83
CA PRO A 265 6.29 -16.37 -5.69
C PRO A 265 7.58 -15.55 -5.67
N LEU A 266 8.71 -16.26 -5.75
CA LEU A 266 10.03 -15.64 -5.81
C LEU A 266 10.37 -15.26 -7.24
N TYR A 267 11.13 -14.17 -7.40
CA TYR A 267 11.60 -13.73 -8.72
C TYR A 267 12.72 -14.61 -9.27
N ASN A 268 12.70 -14.84 -10.57
CA ASN A 268 13.84 -15.29 -11.34
C ASN A 268 14.72 -14.08 -11.68
N TRP A 269 15.62 -13.73 -10.77
CA TRP A 269 16.48 -12.55 -10.89
C TRP A 269 17.43 -12.62 -12.10
N GLU A 270 17.84 -13.82 -12.52
CA GLU A 270 18.65 -14.00 -13.71
C GLU A 270 17.86 -13.59 -14.96
N LYS A 271 16.59 -14.04 -15.05
CA LYS A 271 15.72 -13.69 -16.17
C LYS A 271 15.39 -12.19 -16.21
N LEU A 272 15.16 -11.59 -15.04
CA LEU A 272 14.97 -10.14 -14.94
C LEU A 272 16.24 -9.38 -15.36
N LYS A 273 17.42 -9.85 -15.01
CA LYS A 273 18.70 -9.24 -15.41
C LYS A 273 18.91 -9.31 -16.94
N GLU A 274 18.54 -10.41 -17.63
CA GLU A 274 18.62 -10.53 -19.09
C GLU A 274 17.84 -9.42 -19.82
N THR A 275 16.73 -8.97 -19.25
CA THR A 275 15.90 -7.87 -19.77
C THR A 275 16.26 -6.50 -19.19
N ASN A 276 17.42 -6.38 -18.52
CA ASN A 276 17.81 -5.18 -17.80
C ASN A 276 16.74 -4.71 -16.81
N TYR A 277 16.10 -5.66 -16.13
CA TYR A 277 15.05 -5.44 -15.13
C TYR A 277 13.85 -4.62 -15.64
N SER A 278 13.51 -4.73 -16.91
CA SER A 278 12.48 -3.91 -17.57
C SER A 278 11.15 -3.92 -16.83
N TRP A 279 10.69 -5.07 -16.33
CA TRP A 279 9.45 -5.17 -15.56
C TRP A 279 9.49 -4.34 -14.26
N TRP A 280 10.61 -4.38 -13.54
CA TRP A 280 10.78 -3.56 -12.33
C TRP A 280 10.86 -2.07 -12.64
N VAL A 281 11.49 -1.70 -13.75
CA VAL A 281 11.52 -0.30 -14.22
C VAL A 281 10.11 0.20 -14.48
N GLU A 282 9.28 -0.59 -15.20
CA GLU A 282 7.88 -0.23 -15.47
C GLU A 282 7.05 -0.16 -14.16
N ARG A 283 7.26 -1.09 -13.24
CA ARG A 283 6.59 -1.07 -11.94
C ARG A 283 6.91 0.20 -11.13
N VAL A 284 8.16 0.60 -11.07
CA VAL A 284 8.56 1.84 -10.39
C VAL A 284 8.02 3.06 -11.13
N ARG A 285 8.10 3.08 -12.46
CA ARG A 285 7.55 4.18 -13.29
C ARG A 285 6.05 4.36 -13.05
N ALA A 286 5.27 3.28 -13.09
CA ALA A 286 3.84 3.31 -12.86
C ALA A 286 3.51 3.83 -11.44
N ASN A 287 4.25 3.39 -10.42
CA ASN A 287 4.04 3.90 -9.06
C ASN A 287 4.43 5.38 -8.92
N LEU A 288 5.48 5.86 -9.57
CA LEU A 288 5.84 7.29 -9.59
C LEU A 288 4.80 8.16 -10.34
N SER A 289 3.94 7.58 -11.18
CA SER A 289 2.80 8.30 -11.73
C SER A 289 1.69 8.50 -10.71
N THR A 290 1.52 7.59 -9.77
CA THR A 290 0.46 7.62 -8.74
C THR A 290 0.89 8.26 -7.43
N CYS A 291 2.18 8.36 -7.13
CA CYS A 291 2.72 9.01 -5.93
C CYS A 291 3.94 9.87 -6.25
N ASP A 292 4.45 10.62 -5.27
CA ASP A 292 5.60 11.51 -5.43
C ASP A 292 6.87 10.91 -4.79
N ILE A 293 6.70 9.98 -3.86
CA ILE A 293 7.75 9.26 -3.14
C ILE A 293 7.28 7.82 -3.00
N ILE A 294 8.18 6.87 -3.13
CA ILE A 294 7.89 5.45 -2.97
C ILE A 294 8.55 4.93 -1.70
N ARG A 295 7.80 4.27 -0.81
CA ARG A 295 8.36 3.35 0.17
C ARG A 295 8.47 1.98 -0.48
N ILE A 296 9.65 1.39 -0.47
CA ILE A 296 9.81 -0.01 -0.88
C ILE A 296 9.78 -0.87 0.39
N ASP A 297 8.74 -1.70 0.47
CA ASP A 297 8.54 -2.65 1.55
C ASP A 297 9.52 -3.82 1.45
N HIS A 298 10.02 -4.28 2.60
CA HIS A 298 11.00 -5.37 2.74
C HIS A 298 12.26 -5.17 1.87
N PHE A 299 12.87 -3.98 1.93
CA PHE A 299 14.05 -3.62 1.13
C PHE A 299 15.21 -4.61 1.29
N ARG A 300 15.37 -5.23 2.47
CA ARG A 300 16.42 -6.23 2.67
C ARG A 300 16.35 -7.40 1.68
N GLY A 301 15.17 -7.73 1.15
CA GLY A 301 14.97 -8.81 0.19
C GLY A 301 15.71 -8.60 -1.14
N PHE A 302 16.17 -7.38 -1.43
CA PHE A 302 17.04 -7.12 -2.58
C PHE A 302 18.51 -7.47 -2.33
N GLU A 303 18.93 -7.59 -1.07
CA GLU A 303 20.24 -8.16 -0.71
C GLU A 303 20.15 -9.67 -0.58
N ALA A 304 19.26 -10.15 0.29
CA ALA A 304 18.91 -11.55 0.42
C ALA A 304 17.48 -11.70 0.95
N TYR A 305 16.76 -12.70 0.46
CA TYR A 305 15.39 -13.00 0.86
C TYR A 305 15.28 -14.42 1.42
N TRP A 306 14.29 -14.64 2.30
CA TRP A 306 14.03 -15.93 2.89
C TRP A 306 13.13 -16.76 1.97
N ALA A 307 13.69 -17.83 1.40
CA ALA A 307 13.05 -18.70 0.43
C ALA A 307 12.58 -19.98 1.12
N VAL A 308 11.27 -20.21 1.18
CA VAL A 308 10.64 -21.35 1.82
C VAL A 308 10.17 -22.34 0.75
N PRO A 309 10.39 -23.67 0.89
CA PRO A 309 9.84 -24.64 -0.05
C PRO A 309 8.32 -24.52 -0.17
N TYR A 310 7.81 -24.55 -1.42
CA TYR A 310 6.36 -24.49 -1.62
C TYR A 310 5.66 -25.70 -1.04
N GLY A 311 4.59 -25.47 -0.29
CA GLY A 311 3.83 -26.51 0.40
C GLY A 311 4.18 -26.70 1.88
N ASP A 312 5.22 -26.03 2.38
CA ASP A 312 5.48 -25.98 3.81
C ASP A 312 4.41 -25.17 4.55
N GLU A 313 4.05 -25.61 5.75
CA GLU A 313 3.05 -24.92 6.58
C GLU A 313 3.62 -23.72 7.37
N THR A 314 4.94 -23.65 7.51
CA THR A 314 5.66 -22.63 8.27
C THR A 314 6.92 -22.19 7.54
N ALA A 315 7.53 -21.09 7.98
CA ALA A 315 8.77 -20.60 7.38
C ALA A 315 10.06 -21.22 7.96
N VAL A 316 9.96 -22.22 8.82
CA VAL A 316 11.12 -22.81 9.54
C VAL A 316 12.17 -23.41 8.60
N ASN A 317 11.75 -24.08 7.53
CA ASN A 317 12.65 -24.79 6.60
C ASN A 317 13.18 -23.89 5.47
N GLY A 318 13.00 -22.58 5.56
CA GLY A 318 13.52 -21.66 4.56
C GLY A 318 15.04 -21.55 4.58
N GLN A 319 15.58 -20.87 3.60
CA GLN A 319 17.00 -20.50 3.52
C GLN A 319 17.17 -19.14 2.88
N TRP A 320 18.28 -18.45 3.22
CA TRP A 320 18.63 -17.19 2.60
C TRP A 320 19.13 -17.41 1.18
N GLU A 321 18.53 -16.69 0.22
CA GLU A 321 18.96 -16.65 -1.17
C GLU A 321 19.32 -15.21 -1.57
N PRO A 322 20.35 -15.02 -2.41
CA PRO A 322 20.81 -13.69 -2.79
C PRO A 322 19.79 -12.98 -3.67
N GLY A 323 19.56 -11.69 -3.40
CA GLY A 323 18.79 -10.79 -4.25
C GLY A 323 19.62 -10.18 -5.38
N PRO A 324 19.05 -9.27 -6.19
CA PRO A 324 19.72 -8.63 -7.32
C PRO A 324 20.74 -7.56 -6.89
N GLY A 325 20.73 -7.16 -5.64
CA GLY A 325 21.62 -6.15 -5.09
C GLY A 325 21.51 -4.79 -5.78
N ILE A 326 22.62 -4.09 -5.91
CA ILE A 326 22.68 -2.75 -6.49
C ILE A 326 22.40 -2.72 -8.00
N ASP A 327 22.56 -3.85 -8.70
CA ASP A 327 22.36 -3.92 -10.16
C ASP A 327 20.95 -3.50 -10.56
N LEU A 328 19.93 -3.92 -9.80
CA LEU A 328 18.52 -3.53 -10.01
C LEU A 328 18.36 -2.01 -9.92
N PHE A 329 18.85 -1.40 -8.84
CA PHE A 329 18.68 0.04 -8.61
C PHE A 329 19.46 0.88 -9.62
N ASN A 330 20.62 0.41 -10.07
CA ASN A 330 21.37 1.03 -11.15
C ASN A 330 20.61 0.97 -12.48
N ALA A 331 19.98 -0.15 -12.80
CA ALA A 331 19.16 -0.30 -14.00
C ALA A 331 17.95 0.64 -13.95
N ILE A 332 17.22 0.71 -12.83
CA ILE A 332 16.08 1.62 -12.64
C ILE A 332 16.55 3.07 -12.77
N ARG A 333 17.63 3.46 -12.06
CA ARG A 333 18.16 4.83 -12.08
C ARG A 333 18.62 5.25 -13.47
N SER A 334 19.22 4.33 -14.25
CA SER A 334 19.64 4.62 -15.62
C SER A 334 18.51 5.01 -16.55
N GLN A 335 17.29 4.55 -16.27
CA GLN A 335 16.10 4.77 -17.11
C GLN A 335 15.15 5.84 -16.56
N LEU A 336 15.08 6.01 -15.24
CA LEU A 336 14.13 6.92 -14.58
C LEU A 336 14.82 8.13 -13.92
N GLY A 337 16.16 8.18 -13.86
CA GLY A 337 16.88 9.25 -13.18
C GLY A 337 16.92 9.08 -11.66
N GLU A 338 16.95 10.19 -10.94
CA GLU A 338 16.92 10.19 -9.47
C GLU A 338 15.63 9.59 -8.92
N LEU A 339 15.77 8.71 -7.93
CA LEU A 339 14.67 7.94 -7.38
C LEU A 339 14.27 8.48 -6.00
N PRO A 340 13.07 9.03 -5.83
CA PRO A 340 12.55 9.44 -4.53
C PRO A 340 12.03 8.22 -3.75
N ILE A 341 12.95 7.39 -3.26
CA ILE A 341 12.64 6.11 -2.61
C ILE A 341 13.06 6.14 -1.14
N ILE A 342 12.21 5.56 -0.28
CA ILE A 342 12.45 5.20 1.13
C ILE A 342 12.63 3.68 1.19
N ALA A 343 13.69 3.21 1.82
CA ALA A 343 13.92 1.80 2.03
C ALA A 343 13.34 1.35 3.38
N GLU A 344 12.40 0.41 3.36
CA GLU A 344 11.97 -0.26 4.59
C GLU A 344 13.05 -1.32 4.95
N ASP A 345 13.90 -0.95 5.90
CA ASP A 345 15.05 -1.70 6.37
C ASP A 345 14.85 -2.17 7.84
N LEU A 346 13.65 -2.61 8.16
CA LEU A 346 13.30 -3.13 9.48
C LEU A 346 13.67 -4.62 9.62
N GLY A 347 13.74 -5.09 10.86
CA GLY A 347 14.03 -6.49 11.18
C GLY A 347 15.53 -6.79 11.28
N LEU A 348 15.93 -8.01 10.87
CA LEU A 348 17.30 -8.48 11.01
C LEU A 348 18.25 -7.78 10.03
N MET A 349 19.01 -6.81 10.50
CA MET A 349 19.96 -6.05 9.68
C MET A 349 21.33 -6.74 9.63
N THR A 350 21.78 -7.05 8.42
CA THR A 350 23.16 -7.50 8.15
C THR A 350 23.98 -6.36 7.58
N GLN A 351 25.31 -6.47 7.63
CA GLN A 351 26.19 -5.47 7.01
C GLN A 351 25.90 -5.32 5.51
N GLY A 352 25.58 -6.41 4.79
CA GLY A 352 25.23 -6.36 3.37
C GLY A 352 23.98 -5.52 3.08
N VAL A 353 22.96 -5.59 3.93
CA VAL A 353 21.75 -4.74 3.80
C VAL A 353 22.07 -3.26 4.03
N ILE A 354 22.91 -2.98 5.03
CA ILE A 354 23.38 -1.61 5.32
C ILE A 354 24.16 -1.06 4.13
N ASP A 355 25.13 -1.82 3.62
CA ASP A 355 25.95 -1.44 2.47
C ASP A 355 25.11 -1.20 1.22
N LEU A 356 24.13 -2.05 0.94
CA LEU A 356 23.21 -1.87 -0.19
C LEU A 356 22.37 -0.59 -0.05
N ARG A 357 21.80 -0.33 1.13
CA ARG A 357 21.03 0.89 1.40
C ARG A 357 21.90 2.13 1.23
N GLU A 358 23.12 2.13 1.77
CA GLU A 358 24.06 3.24 1.64
C GLU A 358 24.47 3.47 0.19
N ALA A 359 24.71 2.40 -0.58
CA ALA A 359 25.04 2.48 -2.01
C ALA A 359 23.90 3.07 -2.85
N THR A 360 22.63 2.83 -2.47
CA THR A 360 21.47 3.47 -3.12
C THR A 360 21.29 4.92 -2.71
N GLY A 361 21.76 5.31 -1.52
CA GLY A 361 21.52 6.62 -0.90
C GLY A 361 20.09 6.80 -0.34
N PHE A 362 19.27 5.76 -0.31
CA PHE A 362 17.91 5.82 0.21
C PHE A 362 17.90 5.97 1.75
N PRO A 363 17.01 6.81 2.33
CA PRO A 363 16.80 6.81 3.76
C PRO A 363 16.17 5.49 4.20
N GLY A 364 16.67 4.95 5.32
CA GLY A 364 16.05 3.84 6.02
C GLY A 364 14.96 4.31 6.99
N MET A 365 14.31 3.38 7.65
CA MET A 365 13.20 3.63 8.56
C MET A 365 13.62 3.45 10.03
N LYS A 366 13.02 4.25 10.91
CA LYS A 366 13.13 4.14 12.36
C LYS A 366 11.73 4.17 12.98
N ILE A 367 11.40 3.18 13.78
CA ILE A 367 10.09 3.03 14.42
C ILE A 367 10.24 3.32 15.92
N LEU A 368 9.69 4.43 16.38
CA LEU A 368 9.80 4.83 17.79
C LEU A 368 9.12 3.81 18.73
N GLY A 369 8.06 3.16 18.29
CA GLY A 369 7.41 2.09 19.05
C GLY A 369 8.31 0.91 19.40
N PHE A 370 9.46 0.72 18.73
CA PHE A 370 10.47 -0.30 19.04
C PHE A 370 11.59 0.20 19.96
N ALA A 371 11.56 1.47 20.35
CA ALA A 371 12.69 2.09 21.03
C ALA A 371 12.81 1.75 22.52
N PHE A 372 11.77 1.23 23.16
CA PHE A 372 11.67 1.26 24.62
C PHE A 372 11.74 -0.12 25.30
N ASP A 373 11.97 -1.20 24.55
CA ASP A 373 11.93 -2.58 25.06
C ASP A 373 13.30 -3.20 25.39
N SER A 374 14.39 -2.53 25.09
CA SER A 374 15.77 -3.04 25.25
C SER A 374 16.79 -2.06 25.83
N GLY A 375 16.30 -0.97 26.46
CA GLY A 375 17.13 0.00 27.19
C GLY A 375 17.87 0.99 26.30
N GLU A 376 18.92 1.61 26.85
CA GLU A 376 19.61 2.77 26.25
C GLU A 376 20.45 2.49 25.00
N GLU A 377 20.73 1.23 24.70
CA GLU A 377 21.51 0.83 23.52
C GLU A 377 20.63 0.56 22.29
N ASN A 378 19.32 0.82 22.36
CA ASN A 378 18.38 0.57 21.29
C ASN A 378 18.56 1.55 20.13
N ASP A 379 18.81 1.02 18.92
CA ASP A 379 19.01 1.79 17.68
C ASP A 379 17.78 2.59 17.19
N TYR A 380 16.61 2.35 17.79
CA TYR A 380 15.38 3.08 17.49
C TYR A 380 15.17 4.29 18.39
N LEU A 381 16.08 4.58 19.33
CA LEU A 381 16.02 5.78 20.15
C LEU A 381 16.40 7.04 19.34
N PRO A 382 15.63 8.13 19.41
CA PRO A 382 15.83 9.33 18.60
C PRO A 382 17.22 9.95 18.61
N HIS A 383 18.01 9.79 19.70
CA HIS A 383 19.37 10.32 19.79
C HIS A 383 20.39 9.54 18.97
N THR A 384 20.07 8.31 18.52
CA THR A 384 20.95 7.48 17.68
C THR A 384 20.76 7.71 16.19
N TYR A 385 19.73 8.48 15.79
CA TYR A 385 19.36 8.62 14.37
C TYR A 385 20.40 9.37 13.54
N THR A 386 20.45 9.03 12.26
CA THR A 386 21.16 9.80 11.24
C THR A 386 20.18 10.73 10.51
N LYS A 387 20.71 11.74 9.78
CA LYS A 387 19.88 12.64 8.99
C LYS A 387 19.15 11.91 7.84
N ASN A 388 19.79 10.90 7.25
CA ASN A 388 19.23 10.14 6.13
C ASN A 388 18.35 8.99 6.63
N CYS A 389 17.34 9.31 7.41
CA CYS A 389 16.32 8.34 7.81
C CYS A 389 14.93 8.98 7.91
N VAL A 390 13.90 8.14 7.89
CA VAL A 390 12.51 8.50 8.16
C VAL A 390 12.11 7.91 9.51
N VAL A 391 11.66 8.74 10.44
CA VAL A 391 11.16 8.27 11.73
C VAL A 391 9.64 8.14 11.68
N TYR A 392 9.15 7.04 12.21
CA TYR A 392 7.72 6.78 12.43
C TYR A 392 7.46 6.63 13.92
N THR A 393 6.30 7.04 14.40
CA THR A 393 5.83 6.64 15.73
C THR A 393 5.44 5.17 15.75
N GLY A 394 4.80 4.71 14.69
CA GLY A 394 4.45 3.35 14.32
C GLY A 394 4.06 3.29 12.84
N THR A 395 3.91 2.09 12.29
CA THR A 395 3.39 1.83 10.94
C THR A 395 2.02 1.15 11.03
N HIS A 396 1.48 0.71 9.90
CA HIS A 396 0.24 -0.09 9.86
C HIS A 396 0.37 -1.47 10.53
N ASP A 397 1.58 -2.01 10.67
CA ASP A 397 1.87 -3.31 11.29
C ASP A 397 2.03 -3.23 12.81
N ASN A 398 2.26 -2.04 13.33
CA ASN A 398 2.41 -1.81 14.76
C ASN A 398 1.04 -1.62 15.44
N ASP A 399 1.00 -1.82 16.75
CA ASP A 399 -0.11 -1.29 17.55
C ASP A 399 -0.02 0.25 17.57
N THR A 400 -1.12 0.92 17.88
CA THR A 400 -1.09 2.36 18.13
C THR A 400 -0.19 2.67 19.33
N LEU A 401 0.33 3.88 19.45
CA LEU A 401 1.16 4.28 20.59
C LEU A 401 0.46 4.05 21.94
N VAL A 402 -0.82 4.42 22.02
CA VAL A 402 -1.62 4.19 23.23
C VAL A 402 -1.83 2.70 23.48
N GLY A 403 -2.16 1.93 22.45
CA GLY A 403 -2.33 0.47 22.54
C GLY A 403 -1.05 -0.24 22.97
N TRP A 404 0.08 0.14 22.39
CA TRP A 404 1.39 -0.36 22.80
C TRP A 404 1.67 -0.02 24.27
N PHE A 405 1.53 1.25 24.67
CA PHE A 405 1.82 1.71 26.03
C PHE A 405 0.97 1.00 27.07
N GLN A 406 -0.30 0.72 26.79
CA GLN A 406 -1.19 -0.01 27.70
C GLN A 406 -0.77 -1.48 27.90
N LYS A 407 -0.16 -2.12 26.91
CA LYS A 407 0.24 -3.55 26.92
C LYS A 407 1.69 -3.77 27.32
N ALA A 408 2.53 -2.76 27.19
CA ALA A 408 3.96 -2.84 27.50
C ALA A 408 4.20 -3.15 28.99
N LYS A 409 5.33 -3.77 29.29
CA LYS A 409 5.76 -4.01 30.66
C LYS A 409 5.97 -2.68 31.40
N GLU A 410 5.84 -2.68 32.73
CA GLU A 410 6.01 -1.43 33.50
C GLU A 410 7.41 -0.81 33.35
N GLU A 411 8.45 -1.65 33.27
CA GLU A 411 9.83 -1.19 33.03
C GLU A 411 9.99 -0.47 31.70
N ASP A 412 9.37 -0.98 30.63
CA ASP A 412 9.40 -0.35 29.29
C ASP A 412 8.58 0.97 29.28
N ARG A 413 7.43 0.97 29.95
CA ARG A 413 6.61 2.18 30.14
C ARG A 413 7.36 3.25 30.92
N GLN A 414 8.04 2.84 32.01
CA GLN A 414 8.82 3.77 32.83
C GLN A 414 9.98 4.35 32.03
N PHE A 415 10.71 3.52 31.27
CA PHE A 415 11.77 3.99 30.40
C PHE A 415 11.26 4.97 29.33
N ALA A 416 10.10 4.68 28.73
CA ALA A 416 9.47 5.59 27.77
C ALA A 416 9.10 6.95 28.42
N ARG A 417 8.51 6.95 29.65
CA ARG A 417 8.21 8.19 30.39
C ARG A 417 9.47 9.02 30.65
N ASP A 418 10.52 8.38 31.14
CA ASP A 418 11.77 9.05 31.47
C ASP A 418 12.45 9.60 30.21
N TYR A 419 12.54 8.81 29.16
CA TYR A 419 13.16 9.21 27.90
C TYR A 419 12.42 10.37 27.20
N LEU A 420 11.10 10.27 27.14
CA LEU A 420 10.25 11.28 26.51
C LEU A 420 9.96 12.48 27.43
N ASN A 421 10.40 12.43 28.71
CA ASN A 421 10.05 13.39 29.72
C ASN A 421 8.52 13.58 29.84
N SER A 422 7.79 12.48 29.79
CA SER A 422 6.33 12.46 29.86
C SER A 422 5.86 12.68 31.30
N ARG A 423 4.85 13.51 31.47
CA ARG A 423 4.30 13.85 32.80
C ARG A 423 2.94 13.21 33.07
N ALA A 424 2.29 12.71 32.04
CA ALA A 424 0.95 12.15 32.12
C ALA A 424 0.75 11.07 31.06
N ASP A 425 0.26 9.91 31.45
CA ASP A 425 0.10 8.75 30.56
C ASP A 425 -0.93 8.98 29.45
N ASP A 426 -1.91 9.83 29.67
CA ASP A 426 -2.93 10.20 28.67
C ASP A 426 -2.39 11.09 27.53
N GLU A 427 -1.22 11.71 27.71
CA GLU A 427 -0.52 12.51 26.70
C GLU A 427 0.69 11.79 26.08
N ILE A 428 0.97 10.54 26.44
CA ILE A 428 2.16 9.79 26.00
C ILE A 428 2.31 9.76 24.48
N HIS A 429 1.21 9.67 23.73
CA HIS A 429 1.21 9.69 22.28
C HIS A 429 1.73 11.03 21.71
N TRP A 430 1.39 12.17 22.33
CA TRP A 430 1.91 13.46 21.93
C TRP A 430 3.38 13.65 22.32
N ASP A 431 3.81 13.09 23.43
CA ASP A 431 5.22 13.14 23.84
C ASP A 431 6.07 12.27 22.91
N ALA A 432 5.56 11.09 22.48
CA ALA A 432 6.19 10.25 21.49
C ALA A 432 6.28 10.92 20.10
N ILE A 433 5.19 11.55 19.63
CA ILE A 433 5.20 12.35 18.39
C ILE A 433 6.23 13.48 18.50
N ARG A 434 6.29 14.17 19.63
CA ARG A 434 7.28 15.21 19.91
C ARG A 434 8.71 14.65 19.85
N GLY A 435 8.96 13.52 20.49
CA GLY A 435 10.24 12.82 20.48
C GLY A 435 10.70 12.49 19.05
N ALA A 436 9.83 11.90 18.25
CA ALA A 436 10.08 11.60 16.84
C ALA A 436 10.38 12.88 16.01
N TRP A 437 9.56 13.92 16.19
CA TRP A 437 9.67 15.15 15.39
C TRP A 437 10.84 16.03 15.78
N SER A 438 11.31 15.96 17.04
CA SER A 438 12.50 16.65 17.50
C SER A 438 13.80 16.05 16.95
N SER A 439 13.77 14.79 16.49
CA SER A 439 14.96 14.07 15.99
C SER A 439 15.58 14.72 14.76
N VAL A 440 16.77 14.26 14.39
CA VAL A 440 17.51 14.73 13.19
C VAL A 440 16.99 14.10 11.88
N ALA A 441 16.09 13.11 11.94
CA ALA A 441 15.53 12.46 10.78
C ALA A 441 15.01 13.46 9.73
N CYS A 442 15.25 13.20 8.44
CA CYS A 442 14.81 14.09 7.36
C CYS A 442 13.27 14.12 7.25
N MET A 443 12.61 13.01 7.45
CA MET A 443 11.15 12.94 7.49
C MET A 443 10.67 12.34 8.81
N ALA A 444 9.50 12.78 9.28
CA ALA A 444 8.83 12.24 10.46
C ALA A 444 7.36 12.03 10.15
N ILE A 445 6.88 10.80 10.29
CA ILE A 445 5.53 10.38 9.91
C ILE A 445 4.88 9.71 11.11
N SER A 446 3.61 10.02 11.36
CA SER A 446 2.82 9.38 12.40
C SER A 446 1.47 8.93 11.84
N PRO A 447 0.97 7.73 12.22
CA PRO A 447 -0.39 7.34 11.91
C PRO A 447 -1.40 8.34 12.47
N VAL A 448 -2.52 8.53 11.76
CA VAL A 448 -3.59 9.41 12.21
C VAL A 448 -4.12 9.01 13.59
N GLN A 449 -4.14 7.72 13.89
CA GLN A 449 -4.56 7.16 15.18
C GLN A 449 -3.73 7.70 16.35
N ASP A 450 -2.43 7.88 16.15
CA ASP A 450 -1.54 8.39 17.19
C ASP A 450 -1.82 9.86 17.51
N PHE A 451 -2.17 10.68 16.52
CA PHE A 451 -2.61 12.07 16.77
C PHE A 451 -3.92 12.14 17.54
N LEU A 452 -4.78 11.14 17.37
CA LEU A 452 -6.09 11.05 18.03
C LEU A 452 -6.02 10.34 19.40
N GLY A 453 -4.88 9.74 19.75
CA GLY A 453 -4.72 9.00 21.00
C GLY A 453 -5.60 7.74 21.07
N LEU A 454 -5.82 7.07 19.91
CA LEU A 454 -6.64 5.87 19.86
C LEU A 454 -5.87 4.64 20.35
N GLY A 455 -6.58 3.70 20.96
CA GLY A 455 -6.03 2.43 21.44
C GLY A 455 -5.95 1.36 20.36
N SER A 456 -5.73 0.12 20.79
CA SER A 456 -5.54 -1.06 19.89
C SER A 456 -6.76 -1.35 19.03
N GLU A 457 -7.94 -0.88 19.38
CA GLU A 457 -9.16 -0.99 18.57
C GLU A 457 -9.03 -0.32 17.20
N ALA A 458 -8.12 0.65 17.08
CA ALA A 458 -7.85 1.37 15.84
C ALA A 458 -6.62 0.81 15.07
N ARG A 459 -6.06 -0.32 15.49
CA ARG A 459 -4.94 -0.97 14.78
C ARG A 459 -5.38 -1.40 13.38
N ILE A 460 -4.53 -1.15 12.37
CA ILE A 460 -4.83 -1.47 10.96
C ILE A 460 -4.55 -2.93 10.66
N ASN A 461 -3.36 -3.41 11.01
CA ASN A 461 -2.90 -4.76 10.68
C ASN A 461 -2.19 -5.41 11.86
N THR A 462 -2.42 -6.71 12.03
CA THR A 462 -1.67 -7.55 12.95
C THR A 462 -0.99 -8.63 12.11
N PRO A 463 0.34 -8.55 11.87
CA PRO A 463 1.06 -9.54 11.08
C PRO A 463 0.85 -10.96 11.59
N GLY A 464 0.69 -11.91 10.67
CA GLY A 464 0.43 -13.31 10.99
C GLY A 464 -1.02 -13.64 11.39
N VAL A 465 -1.93 -12.67 11.41
CA VAL A 465 -3.37 -12.87 11.66
C VAL A 465 -4.12 -12.82 10.34
N ALA A 466 -4.89 -13.87 10.03
CA ALA A 466 -5.53 -14.02 8.71
C ALA A 466 -6.82 -13.19 8.51
N SER A 467 -7.41 -12.63 9.57
CA SER A 467 -8.69 -11.92 9.48
C SER A 467 -8.78 -10.76 10.48
N GLY A 468 -9.70 -9.82 10.25
CA GLY A 468 -9.90 -8.66 11.12
C GLY A 468 -8.93 -7.50 10.88
N ASN A 469 -8.09 -7.59 9.86
CA ASN A 469 -7.15 -6.55 9.45
C ASN A 469 -7.76 -5.64 8.37
N TRP A 470 -7.19 -4.45 8.19
CA TRP A 470 -7.50 -3.48 7.12
C TRP A 470 -8.90 -2.89 7.17
N GLN A 471 -9.63 -3.09 8.27
CA GLN A 471 -11.05 -2.73 8.41
C GLN A 471 -11.26 -1.38 9.09
N TRP A 472 -10.29 -0.90 9.89
CA TRP A 472 -10.49 0.32 10.67
C TRP A 472 -10.74 1.56 9.80
N ARG A 473 -11.71 2.39 10.24
CA ARG A 473 -12.06 3.65 9.60
C ARG A 473 -12.17 4.78 10.62
N LEU A 474 -11.89 5.97 10.13
CA LEU A 474 -12.04 7.21 10.89
C LEU A 474 -13.52 7.64 10.96
N LYS A 475 -13.97 8.05 12.13
CA LYS A 475 -15.30 8.69 12.26
C LYS A 475 -15.33 10.06 11.62
N GLN A 476 -16.52 10.43 11.12
CA GLN A 476 -16.76 11.76 10.58
C GLN A 476 -16.54 12.83 11.65
N GLY A 477 -15.86 13.93 11.30
CA GLY A 477 -15.72 15.13 12.12
C GLY A 477 -14.65 15.08 13.21
N VAL A 478 -13.88 13.99 13.37
CA VAL A 478 -12.82 13.92 14.41
C VAL A 478 -11.54 14.68 14.03
N LEU A 479 -11.31 14.96 12.76
CA LEU A 479 -10.21 15.83 12.30
C LEU A 479 -10.58 17.30 12.48
N THR A 480 -10.55 17.76 13.70
CA THR A 480 -10.99 19.11 14.07
C THR A 480 -9.96 20.19 13.74
N ASN A 481 -10.41 21.43 13.78
CA ASN A 481 -9.54 22.60 13.64
C ASN A 481 -8.51 22.69 14.77
N GLU A 482 -8.92 22.39 15.98
CA GLU A 482 -8.07 22.41 17.18
C GLU A 482 -6.94 21.38 17.06
N LEU A 483 -7.26 20.17 16.54
CA LEU A 483 -6.26 19.15 16.27
C LEU A 483 -5.27 19.64 15.21
N ALA A 484 -5.76 20.20 14.10
CA ALA A 484 -4.89 20.75 13.05
C ALA A 484 -3.96 21.84 13.57
N GLU A 485 -4.44 22.74 14.44
CA GLU A 485 -3.64 23.80 15.06
C GLU A 485 -2.60 23.25 16.03
N ARG A 486 -2.94 22.21 16.81
CA ARG A 486 -1.99 21.53 17.72
C ARG A 486 -0.86 20.89 16.91
N ILE A 487 -1.16 20.18 15.84
CA ILE A 487 -0.18 19.58 14.92
C ILE A 487 0.67 20.68 14.28
N ALA A 488 0.06 21.73 13.72
CA ALA A 488 0.76 22.85 13.09
C ALA A 488 1.74 23.55 14.03
N LYS A 489 1.37 23.71 15.31
CA LYS A 489 2.24 24.27 16.32
C LYS A 489 3.50 23.40 16.52
N LEU A 490 3.32 22.08 16.61
CA LEU A 490 4.43 21.14 16.76
C LEU A 490 5.34 21.14 15.52
N THR A 491 4.74 21.12 14.32
CA THR A 491 5.45 21.23 13.03
C THR A 491 6.34 22.47 12.99
N LYS A 492 5.80 23.62 13.41
CA LYS A 492 6.54 24.88 13.43
C LYS A 492 7.70 24.86 14.44
N ILE A 493 7.50 24.29 15.64
CA ILE A 493 8.54 24.21 16.68
C ILE A 493 9.76 23.46 16.16
N TYR A 494 9.58 22.37 15.43
CA TYR A 494 10.66 21.51 14.95
C TYR A 494 11.05 21.77 13.49
N SER A 495 10.54 22.83 12.87
CA SER A 495 10.87 23.24 11.49
C SER A 495 10.69 22.10 10.47
N ARG A 496 9.53 21.43 10.50
CA ARG A 496 9.20 20.33 9.61
C ARG A 496 8.24 20.71 8.49
#